data_88ddcece3e13dacc4d4bbb5527d15ec1
#
_entry.id   88ddcece3e13dacc4d4bbb5527d15ec1
#
_cell.length_a   1.000
_cell.length_b   1.000
_cell.length_c   1.000
_cell.angle_alpha   90.00
_cell.angle_beta   90.00
_cell.angle_gamma   90.00
#
_symmetry.space_group_name_H-M   'P 1'
#
loop_
_entity.id
_entity.type
_entity.pdbx_description
1 polymer ?
#
loop_
_entity_poly.entity_id
_entity_poly.type
_entity_poly.pdbx_seq_one_letter_code
_entity_poly.pdbx_strand_id
1 'polypeptide(L)'
;MDEAIKYPEHMVFGLDIGTRSVVGTVGYLERKIFKVAAQCVRYQDTRAMIDGQIHDITKVGQVIYQVKSELERNLGRTLNEVCIAAAGRVLKTVTIKAEQVLEEERVVSQEDIYSLDMLGVEQAHAQLAEEETENIRFYCVGYTVIQYYMNDYVMNNLEGHKARKIGANVLATFLPEDVVDSLYAAVREADLQVASLTLEPIAAIQLAIPEQFRLLNIALVDIGAGTSDICITKDGSVVAYGMISLAGDELTECLAKQYLTDFDTAEKIKIATGKNKPIFYKDIMGLIHKLTSEEVLEVLKPVLDHMTESISEKIKELNGGKPVSAIFVVGGGGKISGFTSLLADKVMIPRERVALRGEEVMGNVEFLIQDAKKDSLLVTPIGICMNFYNERNSFIFVYVNNERIKLYDNDKLTVMDAALQADISNSSLFPQRGKDLNFRVNGKTRVVRGTAGEGAVILLEKNEASLQTPIHQNDRIFIKESTVGPDAVCFIEKLPEYEGSISFVVNEKKITCPKFAQVNGKLESGYYEIQESDEIQFLNYYTVEQVMQFLDIDTEMLKIYVNNRLAELTDRVYENFSLKFEKLTGTYADLIEEES
;
A
#
# COMPACT_ATOMS: atom_id res chain seq x y z
N MET A 1 2.02 55.88 6.37
CA MET A 1 1.60 54.76 7.25
C MET A 1 1.23 53.64 6.32
N ASP A 2 2.13 52.69 6.18
CA ASP A 2 1.81 51.49 5.39
C ASP A 2 0.68 50.77 6.08
N GLU A 3 -0.45 50.61 5.41
CA GLU A 3 -1.52 49.72 5.90
C GLU A 3 -0.91 48.33 6.04
N ALA A 4 -0.84 47.83 7.25
CA ALA A 4 -0.37 46.47 7.53
C ALA A 4 -1.21 45.50 6.71
N ILE A 5 -0.60 44.79 5.78
CA ILE A 5 -1.29 43.76 4.97
C ILE A 5 -1.91 42.78 5.93
N LYS A 6 -3.23 42.69 5.92
CA LYS A 6 -3.99 41.76 6.77
C LYS A 6 -4.10 40.45 6.06
N TYR A 7 -3.24 39.49 6.41
CA TYR A 7 -3.27 38.13 5.86
C TYR A 7 -4.47 37.33 6.36
N PRO A 8 -5.00 36.39 5.58
CA PRO A 8 -6.07 35.50 6.04
C PRO A 8 -5.59 34.61 7.20
N GLU A 9 -6.54 34.06 7.94
CA GLU A 9 -6.27 33.21 9.10
C GLU A 9 -5.55 31.92 8.69
N HIS A 10 -5.95 31.33 7.58
CA HIS A 10 -5.35 30.11 7.02
C HIS A 10 -4.46 30.44 5.84
N MET A 11 -3.17 30.19 6.00
CA MET A 11 -2.17 30.23 4.96
C MET A 11 -1.46 28.88 4.91
N VAL A 12 -1.01 28.48 3.73
CA VAL A 12 -0.22 27.27 3.53
C VAL A 12 1.26 27.61 3.59
N PHE A 13 2.02 26.85 4.37
CA PHE A 13 3.45 26.87 4.39
C PHE A 13 3.98 25.67 3.62
N GLY A 14 4.60 25.89 2.47
CA GLY A 14 5.31 24.89 1.68
C GLY A 14 6.80 24.96 1.92
N LEU A 15 7.44 23.83 2.11
CA LEU A 15 8.88 23.71 2.35
C LEU A 15 9.46 22.70 1.36
N ASP A 16 10.34 23.19 0.52
CA ASP A 16 11.15 22.41 -0.39
C ASP A 16 12.52 22.15 0.27
N ILE A 17 12.79 20.88 0.59
CA ILE A 17 13.99 20.43 1.31
C ILE A 17 14.96 19.83 0.32
N GLY A 18 15.61 20.68 -0.47
CA GLY A 18 16.56 20.23 -1.49
C GLY A 18 17.97 19.97 -0.98
N THR A 19 18.76 19.25 -1.76
CA THR A 19 20.16 18.92 -1.44
C THR A 19 21.01 20.14 -1.13
N ARG A 20 20.80 21.25 -1.85
CA ARG A 20 21.59 22.47 -1.74
C ARG A 20 20.95 23.55 -0.88
N SER A 21 19.65 23.65 -0.93
CA SER A 21 18.90 24.73 -0.28
C SER A 21 17.57 24.24 0.25
N VAL A 22 17.14 24.89 1.31
CA VAL A 22 15.79 24.76 1.84
C VAL A 22 15.03 26.04 1.47
N VAL A 23 13.92 25.89 0.76
CA VAL A 23 13.09 27.00 0.32
C VAL A 23 11.73 26.94 1.00
N GLY A 24 11.44 27.94 1.83
CA GLY A 24 10.14 28.09 2.47
C GLY A 24 9.29 29.13 1.74
N THR A 25 8.05 28.80 1.45
CA THR A 25 7.07 29.69 0.84
C THR A 25 5.79 29.64 1.66
N VAL A 26 5.28 30.81 2.06
CA VAL A 26 3.98 30.91 2.74
C VAL A 26 3.04 31.74 1.88
N GLY A 27 1.84 31.22 1.64
CA GLY A 27 0.88 31.90 0.79
C GLY A 27 -0.54 31.38 0.99
N TYR A 28 -1.46 31.90 0.20
CA TYR A 28 -2.87 31.52 0.21
C TYR A 28 -3.50 31.66 -1.18
N LEU A 29 -4.52 30.87 -1.42
CA LEU A 29 -5.26 30.92 -2.68
C LEU A 29 -6.45 31.89 -2.55
N GLU A 30 -6.49 32.89 -3.43
CA GLU A 30 -7.63 33.80 -3.52
C GLU A 30 -8.08 33.90 -4.99
N ARG A 31 -9.34 33.57 -5.29
CA ARG A 31 -9.94 33.65 -6.63
C ARG A 31 -9.08 33.02 -7.73
N LYS A 32 -8.51 31.84 -7.48
CA LYS A 32 -7.60 31.09 -8.36
C LYS A 32 -6.22 31.73 -8.59
N ILE A 33 -5.87 32.76 -7.83
CA ILE A 33 -4.52 33.35 -7.81
C ILE A 33 -3.87 32.93 -6.51
N PHE A 34 -2.70 32.31 -6.58
CA PHE A 34 -1.92 32.00 -5.39
C PHE A 34 -1.08 33.22 -4.98
N LYS A 35 -1.32 33.75 -3.79
CA LYS A 35 -0.64 34.92 -3.26
C LYS A 35 0.48 34.49 -2.33
N VAL A 36 1.71 34.77 -2.69
CA VAL A 36 2.90 34.52 -1.87
C VAL A 36 3.09 35.67 -0.89
N ALA A 37 2.85 35.38 0.41
CA ALA A 37 2.93 36.34 1.49
C ALA A 37 4.36 36.49 2.05
N ALA A 38 5.11 35.39 2.14
CA ALA A 38 6.50 35.37 2.57
C ALA A 38 7.28 34.26 1.87
N GLN A 39 8.57 34.48 1.69
CA GLN A 39 9.46 33.47 1.12
C GLN A 39 10.86 33.61 1.73
N CYS A 40 11.52 32.49 1.96
CA CYS A 40 12.90 32.46 2.48
C CYS A 40 13.65 31.32 1.81
N VAL A 41 14.91 31.58 1.45
CA VAL A 41 15.85 30.59 0.92
C VAL A 41 17.06 30.53 1.85
N ARG A 42 17.40 29.33 2.31
CA ARG A 42 18.62 29.07 3.09
C ARG A 42 19.40 27.95 2.44
N TYR A 43 20.72 28.12 2.38
CA TYR A 43 21.60 27.09 1.84
C TYR A 43 21.99 26.11 2.95
N GLN A 44 22.10 24.86 2.59
CA GLN A 44 22.54 23.79 3.47
C GLN A 44 24.06 23.87 3.66
N ASP A 45 24.53 23.60 4.86
CA ASP A 45 25.93 23.31 5.09
C ASP A 45 26.34 22.03 4.36
N THR A 46 27.58 21.95 3.92
CA THR A 46 28.07 20.89 3.06
C THR A 46 27.70 19.50 3.53
N ARG A 47 27.06 18.73 2.65
CA ARG A 47 26.75 17.30 2.78
C ARG A 47 25.78 16.90 3.90
N ALA A 48 24.93 17.81 4.37
CA ALA A 48 23.80 17.43 5.23
C ALA A 48 22.77 16.59 4.47
N MET A 49 22.66 16.82 3.15
CA MET A 49 21.91 16.00 2.20
C MET A 49 22.81 15.60 1.03
N ILE A 50 22.60 14.39 0.51
CA ILE A 50 23.30 13.87 -0.67
C ILE A 50 22.23 13.20 -1.57
N ASP A 51 22.20 13.57 -2.85
CA ASP A 51 21.30 13.00 -3.85
C ASP A 51 19.82 12.94 -3.39
N GLY A 52 19.33 14.00 -2.76
CA GLY A 52 17.96 14.10 -2.26
C GLY A 52 17.67 13.35 -0.95
N GLN A 53 18.66 12.70 -0.32
CA GLN A 53 18.51 12.00 0.95
C GLN A 53 19.15 12.78 2.11
N ILE A 54 18.48 12.77 3.26
CA ILE A 54 18.99 13.39 4.49
C ILE A 54 20.02 12.45 5.13
N HIS A 55 21.25 12.93 5.26
CA HIS A 55 22.35 12.25 5.95
C HIS A 55 22.59 12.77 7.36
N ASP A 56 22.20 14.01 7.63
CA ASP A 56 22.33 14.64 8.95
C ASP A 56 21.04 15.38 9.29
N ILE A 57 20.16 14.69 10.01
CA ILE A 57 18.82 15.16 10.39
C ILE A 57 18.92 16.47 11.17
N THR A 58 19.86 16.55 12.11
CA THR A 58 20.01 17.72 12.97
C THR A 58 20.43 18.97 12.18
N LYS A 59 21.37 18.85 11.25
CA LYS A 59 21.79 19.98 10.41
C LYS A 59 20.66 20.45 9.50
N VAL A 60 19.97 19.54 8.83
CA VAL A 60 18.82 19.87 7.98
C VAL A 60 17.72 20.52 8.82
N GLY A 61 17.41 19.97 9.99
CA GLY A 61 16.44 20.55 10.93
C GLY A 61 16.79 21.97 11.37
N GLN A 62 18.06 22.24 11.63
CA GLN A 62 18.53 23.60 11.95
C GLN A 62 18.30 24.59 10.81
N VAL A 63 18.55 24.18 9.55
CA VAL A 63 18.28 25.03 8.38
C VAL A 63 16.78 25.26 8.22
N ILE A 64 15.94 24.24 8.41
CA ILE A 64 14.48 24.37 8.41
C ILE A 64 14.02 25.35 9.50
N TYR A 65 14.57 25.24 10.70
CA TYR A 65 14.27 26.16 11.81
C TYR A 65 14.64 27.62 11.47
N GLN A 66 15.78 27.86 10.79
CA GLN A 66 16.17 29.20 10.34
C GLN A 66 15.16 29.74 9.30
N VAL A 67 14.72 28.90 8.34
CA VAL A 67 13.71 29.28 7.35
C VAL A 67 12.39 29.64 8.05
N LYS A 68 11.90 28.77 8.94
CA LYS A 68 10.69 29.01 9.74
C LYS A 68 10.76 30.33 10.50
N SER A 69 11.85 30.53 11.27
CA SER A 69 12.02 31.72 12.12
C SER A 69 12.04 33.01 11.33
N GLU A 70 12.59 33.00 10.11
CA GLU A 70 12.56 34.16 9.23
C GLU A 70 11.17 34.44 8.66
N LEU A 71 10.48 33.38 8.22
CA LEU A 71 9.10 33.50 7.72
C LEU A 71 8.14 33.99 8.81
N GLU A 72 8.25 33.48 10.02
CA GLU A 72 7.45 33.90 11.19
C GLU A 72 7.69 35.38 11.50
N ARG A 73 8.95 35.84 11.43
CA ARG A 73 9.30 37.23 11.64
C ARG A 73 8.71 38.15 10.57
N ASN A 74 8.71 37.70 9.32
CA ASN A 74 8.17 38.47 8.20
C ASN A 74 6.65 38.56 8.24
N LEU A 75 6.00 37.51 8.74
CA LEU A 75 4.54 37.40 8.81
C LEU A 75 3.96 37.92 10.13
N GLY A 76 4.76 38.02 11.19
CA GLY A 76 4.32 38.36 12.54
C GLY A 76 3.41 37.30 13.20
N ARG A 77 3.54 36.02 12.80
CA ARG A 77 2.78 34.90 13.35
C ARG A 77 3.61 33.63 13.40
N THR A 78 3.20 32.67 14.25
CA THR A 78 3.80 31.34 14.35
C THR A 78 3.34 30.43 13.22
N LEU A 79 4.22 29.53 12.78
CA LEU A 79 3.98 28.48 11.81
C LEU A 79 4.15 27.12 12.52
N ASN A 80 3.08 26.34 12.59
CA ASN A 80 3.07 25.06 13.29
C ASN A 80 3.05 23.86 12.33
N GLU A 81 2.49 24.07 11.14
CA GLU A 81 2.29 23.03 10.13
C GLU A 81 2.97 23.40 8.83
N VAL A 82 3.44 22.38 8.10
CA VAL A 82 4.16 22.56 6.86
C VAL A 82 3.85 21.46 5.84
N CYS A 83 3.65 21.85 4.59
CA CYS A 83 3.59 20.93 3.45
C CYS A 83 5.00 20.73 2.92
N ILE A 84 5.41 19.50 2.71
CA ILE A 84 6.73 19.14 2.18
C ILE A 84 6.62 18.32 0.91
N ALA A 85 7.69 18.30 0.12
CA ALA A 85 7.84 17.38 -0.98
C ALA A 85 9.04 16.46 -0.74
N ALA A 86 8.93 15.23 -1.20
CA ALA A 86 10.02 14.27 -1.21
C ALA A 86 10.63 14.17 -2.61
N ALA A 87 11.96 14.20 -2.69
CA ALA A 87 12.73 13.78 -3.85
C ALA A 87 12.93 12.26 -3.81
N GLY A 88 12.99 11.62 -4.95
CA GLY A 88 12.91 10.20 -4.96
C GLY A 88 14.10 9.43 -5.49
N ARG A 89 15.29 9.42 -4.81
CA ARG A 89 16.40 8.54 -5.24
C ARG A 89 15.99 7.06 -5.27
N VAL A 90 15.08 6.65 -4.43
CA VAL A 90 14.60 5.26 -4.26
C VAL A 90 13.10 5.15 -4.53
N LEU A 91 12.59 6.10 -5.34
CA LEU A 91 11.20 6.08 -5.76
C LEU A 91 10.90 4.82 -6.55
N LYS A 92 9.90 4.07 -6.11
CA LYS A 92 9.36 2.93 -6.84
C LYS A 92 7.97 3.28 -7.35
N THR A 93 7.71 2.97 -8.60
CA THR A 93 6.37 3.13 -9.18
C THR A 93 5.88 1.79 -9.68
N VAL A 94 4.65 1.46 -9.33
CA VAL A 94 3.97 0.25 -9.79
C VAL A 94 2.68 0.64 -10.46
N THR A 95 2.46 0.15 -11.67
CA THR A 95 1.18 0.32 -12.37
C THR A 95 0.43 -1.00 -12.33
N ILE A 96 -0.75 -0.98 -11.74
CA ILE A 96 -1.59 -2.15 -11.58
C ILE A 96 -2.97 -1.92 -12.20
N LYS A 97 -3.56 -2.99 -12.72
CA LYS A 97 -4.96 -2.99 -13.12
C LYS A 97 -5.79 -3.67 -12.06
N ALA A 98 -6.45 -2.88 -11.23
CA ALA A 98 -7.41 -3.39 -10.25
C ALA A 98 -8.78 -3.58 -10.89
N GLU A 99 -9.48 -4.64 -10.53
CA GLU A 99 -10.83 -4.94 -11.00
C GLU A 99 -11.70 -5.41 -9.84
N GLN A 100 -12.93 -4.92 -9.78
CA GLN A 100 -13.92 -5.31 -8.79
C GLN A 100 -15.23 -5.71 -9.47
N VAL A 101 -15.74 -6.88 -9.13
CA VAL A 101 -17.04 -7.36 -9.58
C VAL A 101 -18.07 -7.03 -8.50
N LEU A 102 -19.09 -6.28 -8.85
CA LEU A 102 -20.20 -5.96 -7.96
C LEU A 102 -21.16 -7.17 -7.89
N GLU A 103 -21.70 -7.45 -6.71
CA GLU A 103 -22.62 -8.60 -6.51
C GLU A 103 -23.85 -8.53 -7.42
N GLU A 104 -24.37 -7.31 -7.62
CA GLU A 104 -25.46 -7.02 -8.53
C GLU A 104 -25.14 -5.80 -9.39
N GLU A 105 -25.79 -5.69 -10.56
CA GLU A 105 -25.70 -4.49 -11.38
C GLU A 105 -26.36 -3.31 -10.67
N ARG A 106 -25.55 -2.35 -10.23
CA ARG A 106 -26.00 -1.18 -9.48
C ARG A 106 -25.28 0.10 -9.89
N VAL A 107 -25.79 1.22 -9.44
CA VAL A 107 -25.14 2.51 -9.66
C VAL A 107 -23.87 2.57 -8.84
N VAL A 108 -22.77 2.92 -9.50
CA VAL A 108 -21.44 3.08 -8.87
C VAL A 108 -21.45 4.36 -8.03
N SER A 109 -21.11 4.23 -6.79
CA SER A 109 -20.94 5.34 -5.83
C SER A 109 -19.50 5.83 -5.77
N GLN A 110 -19.26 6.96 -5.11
CA GLN A 110 -17.90 7.43 -4.82
C GLN A 110 -17.15 6.45 -3.90
N GLU A 111 -17.85 5.76 -2.98
CA GLU A 111 -17.25 4.76 -2.11
C GLU A 111 -16.74 3.54 -2.89
N ASP A 112 -17.46 3.14 -3.94
CA ASP A 112 -17.01 2.06 -4.82
C ASP A 112 -15.75 2.45 -5.58
N ILE A 113 -15.69 3.67 -6.08
CA ILE A 113 -14.52 4.21 -6.78
C ILE A 113 -13.32 4.26 -5.82
N TYR A 114 -13.52 4.79 -4.62
CA TYR A 114 -12.46 4.83 -3.61
C TYR A 114 -11.97 3.44 -3.23
N SER A 115 -12.90 2.50 -3.00
CA SER A 115 -12.56 1.10 -2.70
C SER A 115 -11.75 0.44 -3.82
N LEU A 116 -12.11 0.73 -5.08
CA LEU A 116 -11.38 0.25 -6.25
C LEU A 116 -9.96 0.84 -6.34
N ASP A 117 -9.83 2.15 -6.07
CA ASP A 117 -8.55 2.84 -6.08
C ASP A 117 -7.62 2.29 -5.00
N MET A 118 -8.15 2.08 -3.78
CA MET A 118 -7.41 1.49 -2.67
C MET A 118 -7.02 0.04 -2.93
N LEU A 119 -7.89 -0.75 -3.56
CA LEU A 119 -7.56 -2.10 -4.01
C LEU A 119 -6.36 -2.07 -4.99
N GLY A 120 -6.33 -1.09 -5.88
CA GLY A 120 -5.19 -0.88 -6.77
C GLY A 120 -3.90 -0.55 -6.02
N VAL A 121 -3.95 0.32 -5.02
CA VAL A 121 -2.79 0.67 -4.18
C VAL A 121 -2.31 -0.55 -3.39
N GLU A 122 -3.22 -1.31 -2.80
CA GLU A 122 -2.89 -2.54 -2.05
C GLU A 122 -2.20 -3.58 -2.94
N GLN A 123 -2.76 -3.84 -4.13
CA GLN A 123 -2.16 -4.76 -5.09
C GLN A 123 -0.79 -4.29 -5.59
N ALA A 124 -0.63 -2.99 -5.79
CA ALA A 124 0.67 -2.41 -6.17
C ALA A 124 1.70 -2.57 -5.05
N HIS A 125 1.29 -2.39 -3.79
CA HIS A 125 2.16 -2.61 -2.63
C HIS A 125 2.55 -4.10 -2.49
N ALA A 126 1.61 -5.01 -2.68
CA ALA A 126 1.87 -6.45 -2.64
C ALA A 126 2.85 -6.88 -3.75
N GLN A 127 2.66 -6.38 -4.98
CA GLN A 127 3.60 -6.64 -6.08
C GLN A 127 5.01 -6.12 -5.76
N LEU A 128 5.11 -4.90 -5.21
CA LEU A 128 6.40 -4.33 -4.82
C LEU A 128 7.10 -5.18 -3.74
N ALA A 129 6.34 -5.68 -2.76
CA ALA A 129 6.87 -6.53 -1.70
C ALA A 129 7.36 -7.90 -2.22
N GLU A 130 6.76 -8.43 -3.29
CA GLU A 130 7.23 -9.67 -3.95
C GLU A 130 8.51 -9.47 -4.77
N GLU A 131 8.68 -8.30 -5.37
CA GLU A 131 9.85 -7.97 -6.20
C GLU A 131 11.09 -7.62 -5.36
N GLU A 132 10.90 -7.12 -4.15
CA GLU A 132 11.99 -6.72 -3.26
C GLU A 132 12.50 -7.90 -2.43
N THR A 133 13.79 -8.16 -2.55
CA THR A 133 14.48 -9.24 -1.80
C THR A 133 14.99 -8.79 -0.43
N GLU A 134 15.07 -7.49 -0.19
CA GLU A 134 15.47 -6.89 1.06
C GLU A 134 14.22 -6.52 1.89
N ASN A 135 14.31 -6.67 3.20
CA ASN A 135 13.19 -6.40 4.13
C ASN A 135 12.96 -4.88 4.29
N ILE A 136 12.83 -4.15 3.18
CA ILE A 136 12.59 -2.71 3.14
C ILE A 136 11.08 -2.50 3.16
N ARG A 137 10.60 -1.70 4.11
CA ARG A 137 9.21 -1.25 4.14
C ARG A 137 9.07 -0.02 3.25
N PHE A 138 7.98 0.01 2.50
CA PHE A 138 7.66 1.11 1.59
C PHE A 138 6.36 1.79 2.01
N TYR A 139 6.36 3.12 1.95
CA TYR A 139 5.16 3.94 2.09
C TYR A 139 4.63 4.35 0.73
N CYS A 140 3.34 4.19 0.50
CA CYS A 140 2.67 4.83 -0.62
C CYS A 140 2.60 6.35 -0.35
N VAL A 141 3.34 7.13 -1.12
CA VAL A 141 3.39 8.59 -0.99
C VAL A 141 2.46 9.31 -1.96
N GLY A 142 1.79 8.56 -2.82
CA GLY A 142 0.78 9.05 -3.74
C GLY A 142 0.37 8.01 -4.76
N TYR A 143 -0.81 8.18 -5.30
CA TYR A 143 -1.28 7.38 -6.43
C TYR A 143 -2.05 8.25 -7.42
N THR A 144 -2.14 7.79 -8.65
CA THR A 144 -2.91 8.43 -9.71
C THR A 144 -3.66 7.36 -10.48
N VAL A 145 -4.96 7.54 -10.68
CA VAL A 145 -5.69 6.68 -11.60
C VAL A 145 -5.46 7.16 -13.02
N ILE A 146 -4.79 6.33 -13.81
CA ILE A 146 -4.51 6.62 -15.22
C ILE A 146 -5.79 6.48 -16.04
N GLN A 147 -6.59 5.43 -15.77
CA GLN A 147 -7.76 5.08 -16.55
C GLN A 147 -8.76 4.25 -15.75
N TYR A 148 -10.04 4.59 -15.85
CA TYR A 148 -11.12 3.75 -15.34
C TYR A 148 -11.72 2.86 -16.43
N TYR A 149 -12.36 1.77 -15.99
CA TYR A 149 -13.07 0.83 -16.86
C TYR A 149 -14.43 0.47 -16.25
N MET A 150 -15.43 0.40 -17.09
CA MET A 150 -16.77 -0.05 -16.74
C MET A 150 -17.17 -1.19 -17.69
N ASN A 151 -17.41 -2.39 -17.17
CA ASN A 151 -17.70 -3.58 -17.95
C ASN A 151 -16.71 -3.76 -19.12
N ASP A 152 -15.40 -3.56 -18.83
CA ASP A 152 -14.26 -3.61 -19.77
C ASP A 152 -14.17 -2.45 -20.79
N TYR A 153 -15.07 -1.47 -20.75
CA TYR A 153 -14.99 -0.27 -21.58
C TYR A 153 -14.29 0.87 -20.82
N VAL A 154 -13.44 1.60 -21.54
CA VAL A 154 -12.74 2.78 -21.02
C VAL A 154 -13.72 3.89 -20.64
N MET A 155 -13.56 4.43 -19.45
CA MET A 155 -14.39 5.51 -18.90
C MET A 155 -13.52 6.59 -18.28
N ASN A 156 -13.99 7.85 -18.35
CA ASN A 156 -13.33 8.96 -17.67
C ASN A 156 -13.80 9.10 -16.21
N ASN A 157 -15.05 8.70 -15.94
CA ASN A 157 -15.63 8.70 -14.60
C ASN A 157 -16.61 7.53 -14.49
N LEU A 158 -16.65 6.90 -13.34
CA LEU A 158 -17.55 5.78 -13.04
C LEU A 158 -18.79 6.21 -12.26
N GLU A 159 -18.72 7.34 -11.55
CA GLU A 159 -19.77 7.78 -10.64
C GLU A 159 -21.11 7.97 -11.36
N GLY A 160 -22.18 7.45 -10.77
CA GLY A 160 -23.54 7.57 -11.31
C GLY A 160 -23.88 6.61 -12.44
N HIS A 161 -22.95 5.85 -12.97
CA HIS A 161 -23.18 4.84 -14.00
C HIS A 161 -23.56 3.47 -13.40
N LYS A 162 -24.39 2.70 -14.08
CA LYS A 162 -24.69 1.33 -13.70
C LYS A 162 -23.63 0.38 -14.24
N ALA A 163 -23.05 -0.42 -13.34
CA ALA A 163 -22.03 -1.39 -13.70
C ALA A 163 -22.20 -2.69 -12.94
N ARG A 164 -21.71 -3.76 -13.54
CA ARG A 164 -21.51 -5.06 -12.90
C ARG A 164 -20.04 -5.31 -12.59
N LYS A 165 -19.14 -4.69 -13.36
CA LYS A 165 -17.70 -4.77 -13.17
C LYS A 165 -17.10 -3.38 -13.34
N ILE A 166 -16.28 -2.98 -12.41
CA ILE A 166 -15.49 -1.74 -12.46
C ILE A 166 -14.01 -2.07 -12.40
N GLY A 167 -13.19 -1.23 -13.00
CA GLY A 167 -11.75 -1.40 -12.99
C GLY A 167 -11.03 -0.07 -13.04
N ALA A 168 -9.78 -0.06 -12.57
CA ALA A 168 -8.90 1.10 -12.63
C ALA A 168 -7.47 0.67 -12.95
N ASN A 169 -6.78 1.42 -13.80
CA ASN A 169 -5.33 1.38 -13.89
C ASN A 169 -4.78 2.40 -12.91
N VAL A 170 -4.15 1.92 -11.84
CA VAL A 170 -3.60 2.75 -10.78
C VAL A 170 -2.08 2.78 -10.90
N LEU A 171 -1.51 3.98 -10.97
CA LEU A 171 -0.08 4.23 -10.80
C LEU A 171 0.13 4.61 -9.34
N ALA A 172 0.70 3.71 -8.56
CA ALA A 172 1.06 3.95 -7.17
C ALA A 172 2.56 4.21 -7.04
N THR A 173 2.92 5.11 -6.16
CA THR A 173 4.29 5.57 -5.95
C THR A 173 4.68 5.38 -4.50
N PHE A 174 5.83 4.76 -4.30
CA PHE A 174 6.32 4.34 -3.00
C PHE A 174 7.70 4.91 -2.71
N LEU A 175 7.94 5.25 -1.45
CA LEU A 175 9.25 5.59 -0.91
C LEU A 175 9.57 4.65 0.26
N PRO A 176 10.86 4.32 0.47
CA PRO A 176 11.28 3.61 1.66
C PRO A 176 10.90 4.38 2.94
N GLU A 177 10.56 3.62 3.98
CA GLU A 177 10.15 4.16 5.29
C GLU A 177 11.22 5.10 5.88
N ASP A 178 12.48 4.72 5.82
CA ASP A 178 13.60 5.49 6.35
C ASP A 178 13.76 6.86 5.68
N VAL A 179 13.44 6.99 4.39
CA VAL A 179 13.44 8.28 3.68
C VAL A 179 12.35 9.19 4.21
N VAL A 180 11.14 8.66 4.35
CA VAL A 180 9.99 9.42 4.87
C VAL A 180 10.23 9.81 6.32
N ASP A 181 10.69 8.88 7.15
CA ASP A 181 10.98 9.11 8.56
C ASP A 181 12.06 10.16 8.78
N SER A 182 13.11 10.16 7.93
CA SER A 182 14.17 11.16 7.98
C SER A 182 13.66 12.57 7.68
N LEU A 183 12.78 12.72 6.69
CA LEU A 183 12.13 13.99 6.37
C LEU A 183 11.28 14.49 7.55
N TYR A 184 10.46 13.60 8.11
CA TYR A 184 9.60 13.93 9.27
C TYR A 184 10.42 14.27 10.51
N ALA A 185 11.52 13.55 10.74
CA ALA A 185 12.42 13.84 11.85
C ALA A 185 13.06 15.23 11.71
N ALA A 186 13.54 15.59 10.50
CA ALA A 186 14.13 16.90 10.25
C ALA A 186 13.11 18.05 10.42
N VAL A 187 11.88 17.85 9.98
CA VAL A 187 10.78 18.82 10.17
C VAL A 187 10.45 18.98 11.65
N ARG A 188 10.43 17.88 12.39
CA ARG A 188 10.14 17.87 13.84
C ARG A 188 11.24 18.58 14.64
N GLU A 189 12.50 18.49 14.23
CA GLU A 189 13.63 19.23 14.84
C GLU A 189 13.42 20.77 14.75
N ALA A 190 12.61 21.23 13.79
CA ALA A 190 12.24 22.64 13.65
C ALA A 190 10.92 23.02 14.36
N ASP A 191 10.41 22.18 15.27
CA ASP A 191 9.10 22.36 15.92
C ASP A 191 7.96 22.56 14.90
N LEU A 192 7.95 21.76 13.83
CA LEU A 192 6.90 21.75 12.81
C LEU A 192 6.24 20.39 12.74
N GLN A 193 4.96 20.37 12.34
CA GLN A 193 4.22 19.17 11.98
C GLN A 193 4.01 19.13 10.48
N VAL A 194 4.18 17.95 9.88
CA VAL A 194 3.90 17.78 8.44
C VAL A 194 2.39 17.72 8.24
N ALA A 195 1.84 18.71 7.53
CA ALA A 195 0.44 18.75 7.13
C ALA A 195 0.19 17.93 5.86
N SER A 196 1.12 17.96 4.91
CA SER A 196 1.02 17.19 3.66
C SER A 196 2.41 16.81 3.18
N LEU A 197 2.54 15.60 2.63
CA LEU A 197 3.72 15.14 1.90
C LEU A 197 3.31 14.86 0.45
N THR A 198 4.00 15.48 -0.49
CA THR A 198 3.84 15.22 -1.93
C THR A 198 5.17 14.81 -2.55
N LEU A 199 5.17 14.53 -3.84
CA LEU A 199 6.40 14.34 -4.61
C LEU A 199 6.81 15.64 -5.30
N GLU A 200 8.12 15.93 -5.36
CA GLU A 200 8.63 17.12 -6.04
C GLU A 200 8.08 17.27 -7.47
N PRO A 201 8.08 16.23 -8.32
CA PRO A 201 7.52 16.36 -9.66
C PRO A 201 6.00 16.60 -9.68
N ILE A 202 5.24 16.09 -8.71
CA ILE A 202 3.80 16.39 -8.58
C ILE A 202 3.60 17.85 -8.21
N ALA A 203 4.37 18.36 -7.26
CA ALA A 203 4.35 19.77 -6.89
C ALA A 203 4.70 20.66 -8.08
N ALA A 204 5.78 20.35 -8.77
CA ALA A 204 6.25 21.13 -9.92
C ALA A 204 5.24 21.19 -11.08
N ILE A 205 4.52 20.07 -11.36
CA ILE A 205 3.47 20.03 -12.39
C ILE A 205 2.36 21.03 -12.11
N GLN A 206 1.99 21.28 -10.85
CA GLN A 206 0.88 22.18 -10.52
C GLN A 206 1.08 23.57 -11.09
N LEU A 207 2.32 24.00 -11.20
CA LEU A 207 2.68 25.31 -11.75
C LEU A 207 3.21 25.21 -13.19
N ALA A 208 4.13 24.26 -13.46
CA ALA A 208 4.85 24.17 -14.74
C ALA A 208 3.96 23.70 -15.91
N ILE A 209 2.96 22.84 -15.65
CA ILE A 209 2.08 22.31 -16.69
C ILE A 209 0.62 22.63 -16.34
N PRO A 210 0.05 23.73 -16.87
CA PRO A 210 -1.36 24.04 -16.72
C PRO A 210 -2.25 22.88 -17.15
N GLU A 211 -3.39 22.67 -16.48
CA GLU A 211 -4.28 21.52 -16.68
C GLU A 211 -4.66 21.28 -18.14
N GLN A 212 -4.92 22.35 -18.88
CA GLN A 212 -5.27 22.29 -20.31
C GLN A 212 -4.20 21.65 -21.18
N PHE A 213 -2.93 21.63 -20.74
CA PHE A 213 -1.81 21.03 -21.48
C PHE A 213 -1.46 19.63 -20.98
N ARG A 214 -2.03 19.16 -19.86
CA ARG A 214 -1.78 17.80 -19.33
C ARG A 214 -2.36 16.69 -20.24
N LEU A 215 -3.25 17.04 -21.16
CA LEU A 215 -3.69 16.13 -22.22
C LEU A 215 -2.56 15.74 -23.20
N LEU A 216 -1.54 16.57 -23.28
CA LEU A 216 -0.40 16.34 -24.17
C LEU A 216 0.63 15.43 -23.49
N ASN A 217 1.38 14.70 -24.32
CA ASN A 217 2.50 13.89 -23.84
C ASN A 217 3.72 14.80 -23.58
N ILE A 218 3.85 15.30 -22.37
CA ILE A 218 4.88 16.24 -21.95
C ILE A 218 5.73 15.60 -20.84
N ALA A 219 7.05 15.70 -20.94
CA ALA A 219 7.95 15.44 -19.84
C ALA A 219 8.21 16.72 -19.05
N LEU A 220 8.08 16.67 -17.74
CA LEU A 220 8.64 17.66 -16.83
C LEU A 220 9.92 17.10 -16.23
N VAL A 221 10.99 17.91 -16.26
CA VAL A 221 12.30 17.55 -15.69
C VAL A 221 12.68 18.61 -14.69
N ASP A 222 12.65 18.27 -13.40
CA ASP A 222 13.13 19.15 -12.32
C ASP A 222 14.59 18.81 -12.03
N ILE A 223 15.47 19.78 -12.31
CA ILE A 223 16.91 19.59 -12.14
C ILE A 223 17.36 20.37 -10.91
N GLY A 224 17.47 19.62 -9.83
CA GLY A 224 17.98 20.11 -8.56
C GLY A 224 19.50 20.21 -8.49
N ALA A 225 20.04 20.10 -7.30
CA ALA A 225 21.48 20.01 -7.06
C ALA A 225 21.98 18.56 -7.15
N GLY A 226 21.33 17.62 -6.46
CA GLY A 226 21.74 16.23 -6.40
C GLY A 226 20.91 15.29 -7.29
N THR A 227 19.66 15.64 -7.61
CA THR A 227 18.73 14.79 -8.38
C THR A 227 18.13 15.53 -9.56
N SER A 228 17.75 14.77 -10.60
CA SER A 228 16.88 15.23 -11.67
C SER A 228 15.64 14.33 -11.67
N ASP A 229 14.51 14.91 -11.29
CA ASP A 229 13.24 14.25 -11.19
C ASP A 229 12.43 14.43 -12.48
N ILE A 230 11.85 13.33 -12.97
CA ILE A 230 11.19 13.28 -14.27
C ILE A 230 9.78 12.74 -14.08
N CYS A 231 8.81 13.43 -14.67
CA CYS A 231 7.47 12.89 -14.79
C CYS A 231 6.91 13.12 -16.19
N ILE A 232 6.00 12.23 -16.59
CA ILE A 232 5.36 12.29 -17.91
C ILE A 232 3.86 12.45 -17.73
N THR A 233 3.30 13.47 -18.38
CA THR A 233 1.85 13.66 -18.49
C THR A 233 1.36 13.15 -19.82
N LYS A 234 0.16 12.58 -19.82
CA LYS A 234 -0.54 12.13 -21.01
C LYS A 234 -2.02 11.95 -20.69
N ASP A 235 -2.90 12.27 -21.63
CA ASP A 235 -4.35 12.05 -21.52
C ASP A 235 -4.97 12.65 -20.24
N GLY A 236 -4.42 13.77 -19.76
CA GLY A 236 -4.90 14.50 -18.58
C GLY A 236 -4.28 14.08 -17.25
N SER A 237 -3.53 12.99 -17.23
CA SER A 237 -2.96 12.41 -16.00
C SER A 237 -1.43 12.29 -16.07
N VAL A 238 -0.80 12.12 -14.93
CA VAL A 238 0.58 11.67 -14.86
C VAL A 238 0.61 10.17 -15.07
N VAL A 239 1.40 9.71 -16.02
CA VAL A 239 1.47 8.30 -16.41
C VAL A 239 2.76 7.62 -15.99
N ALA A 240 3.80 8.37 -15.65
CA ALA A 240 5.07 7.81 -15.18
C ALA A 240 5.85 8.83 -14.37
N TYR A 241 6.61 8.30 -13.40
CA TYR A 241 7.62 9.03 -12.62
C TYR A 241 8.96 8.30 -12.72
N GLY A 242 10.05 9.06 -12.66
CA GLY A 242 11.39 8.52 -12.57
C GLY A 242 12.37 9.58 -12.10
N MET A 243 13.56 9.14 -11.75
CA MET A 243 14.61 10.00 -11.25
C MET A 243 15.98 9.48 -11.71
N ILE A 244 16.93 10.38 -11.82
CA ILE A 244 18.35 10.08 -11.97
C ILE A 244 19.15 10.88 -10.95
N SER A 245 20.23 10.30 -10.41
CA SER A 245 21.15 10.94 -9.47
C SER A 245 22.27 11.72 -10.21
N LEU A 246 21.90 12.46 -11.25
CA LEU A 246 22.79 13.34 -12.02
C LEU A 246 22.12 14.70 -12.11
N ALA A 247 22.73 15.72 -11.52
CA ALA A 247 22.15 17.06 -11.44
C ALA A 247 23.23 18.15 -11.35
N GLY A 248 22.88 19.28 -10.74
CA GLY A 248 23.76 20.46 -10.70
C GLY A 248 25.11 20.27 -10.00
N ASP A 249 25.21 19.33 -9.05
CA ASP A 249 26.42 19.09 -8.25
C ASP A 249 27.51 18.39 -9.07
N GLU A 250 27.16 17.52 -10.02
CA GLU A 250 28.11 16.94 -10.95
C GLU A 250 28.89 18.00 -11.75
N LEU A 251 28.19 19.06 -12.17
CA LEU A 251 28.78 20.19 -12.86
C LEU A 251 29.73 20.97 -11.93
N THR A 252 29.34 21.17 -10.67
CA THR A 252 30.13 21.88 -9.66
C THR A 252 31.38 21.09 -9.29
N GLU A 253 31.25 19.75 -9.11
CA GLU A 253 32.39 18.87 -8.84
C GLU A 253 33.40 18.83 -10.01
N CYS A 254 32.91 18.82 -11.24
CA CYS A 254 33.75 18.89 -12.42
C CYS A 254 34.61 20.16 -12.40
N LEU A 255 34.01 21.33 -12.10
CA LEU A 255 34.72 22.58 -12.00
C LEU A 255 35.68 22.61 -10.81
N ALA A 256 35.29 22.10 -9.64
CA ALA A 256 36.14 22.02 -8.47
C ALA A 256 37.43 21.22 -8.75
N LYS A 257 37.30 20.08 -9.44
CA LYS A 257 38.41 19.23 -9.86
C LYS A 257 39.29 19.92 -10.90
N GLN A 258 38.67 20.52 -11.92
CA GLN A 258 39.39 21.17 -13.03
C GLN A 258 40.18 22.43 -12.59
N TYR A 259 39.54 23.23 -11.73
CA TYR A 259 40.11 24.52 -11.31
C TYR A 259 40.79 24.49 -9.95
N LEU A 260 40.93 23.28 -9.36
CA LEU A 260 41.57 23.08 -8.06
C LEU A 260 41.04 24.05 -6.99
N THR A 261 39.73 24.07 -6.82
CA THR A 261 39.09 24.98 -5.87
C THR A 261 38.07 24.22 -4.99
N ASP A 262 37.62 24.88 -3.93
CA ASP A 262 36.55 24.31 -3.09
C ASP A 262 35.20 24.32 -3.83
N PHE A 263 34.26 23.54 -3.30
CA PHE A 263 32.96 23.34 -3.91
C PHE A 263 32.13 24.64 -4.01
N ASP A 264 32.17 25.49 -2.99
CA ASP A 264 31.42 26.75 -2.99
C ASP A 264 31.97 27.77 -4.01
N THR A 265 33.29 27.79 -4.19
CA THR A 265 33.93 28.60 -5.23
C THR A 265 33.58 28.06 -6.63
N ALA A 266 33.61 26.76 -6.83
CA ALA A 266 33.19 26.13 -8.08
C ALA A 266 31.71 26.40 -8.41
N GLU A 267 30.84 26.38 -7.41
CA GLU A 267 29.41 26.74 -7.57
C GLU A 267 29.24 28.19 -8.01
N LYS A 268 30.00 29.10 -7.41
CA LYS A 268 30.00 30.52 -7.82
C LYS A 268 30.50 30.70 -9.25
N ILE A 269 31.53 29.94 -9.68
CA ILE A 269 32.01 29.91 -11.06
C ILE A 269 30.89 29.47 -11.99
N LYS A 270 30.22 28.34 -11.67
CA LYS A 270 29.10 27.79 -12.43
C LYS A 270 27.99 28.84 -12.62
N ILE A 271 27.51 29.43 -11.52
CA ILE A 271 26.44 30.45 -11.57
C ILE A 271 26.86 31.68 -12.35
N ALA A 272 28.13 32.07 -12.31
CA ALA A 272 28.64 33.24 -13.00
C ALA A 272 28.68 33.09 -14.53
N THR A 273 28.66 31.88 -15.08
CA THR A 273 28.61 31.63 -16.54
C THR A 273 27.41 32.27 -17.21
N GLY A 274 26.26 32.35 -16.51
CA GLY A 274 25.05 33.00 -17.01
C GLY A 274 25.09 34.52 -17.09
N LYS A 275 26.16 35.18 -16.60
CA LYS A 275 26.20 36.65 -16.48
C LYS A 275 27.03 37.34 -17.55
N ASN A 276 27.66 36.62 -18.45
CA ASN A 276 28.50 37.15 -19.56
C ASN A 276 29.56 38.18 -19.09
N LYS A 277 30.17 37.97 -17.90
CA LYS A 277 31.21 38.80 -17.30
C LYS A 277 32.43 37.95 -16.98
N PRO A 278 33.64 38.52 -16.96
CA PRO A 278 34.84 37.81 -16.50
C PRO A 278 34.64 37.23 -15.11
N ILE A 279 35.00 35.94 -14.93
CA ILE A 279 34.88 35.21 -13.68
C ILE A 279 36.25 35.17 -13.01
N PHE A 280 36.33 35.68 -11.79
CA PHE A 280 37.55 35.64 -10.99
C PHE A 280 37.38 34.67 -9.83
N TYR A 281 38.41 33.84 -9.62
CA TYR A 281 38.39 32.90 -8.49
C TYR A 281 39.81 32.72 -7.92
N LYS A 282 39.91 32.16 -6.72
CA LYS A 282 41.14 31.73 -6.09
C LYS A 282 41.21 30.22 -6.07
N ASP A 283 42.36 29.65 -6.49
CA ASP A 283 42.59 28.22 -6.35
C ASP A 283 43.09 27.87 -4.93
N ILE A 284 43.30 26.56 -4.68
CA ILE A 284 43.77 26.03 -3.39
C ILE A 284 45.17 26.57 -3.00
N MET A 285 45.95 27.06 -3.97
CA MET A 285 47.25 27.66 -3.76
C MET A 285 47.17 29.16 -3.46
N GLY A 286 45.96 29.75 -3.50
CA GLY A 286 45.70 31.17 -3.28
C GLY A 286 45.97 32.04 -4.51
N LEU A 287 46.22 31.46 -5.69
CA LEU A 287 46.44 32.21 -6.93
C LEU A 287 45.13 32.70 -7.51
N ILE A 288 45.13 33.92 -8.02
CA ILE A 288 43.94 34.51 -8.66
C ILE A 288 43.94 34.16 -10.14
N HIS A 289 42.85 33.60 -10.60
CA HIS A 289 42.61 33.22 -12.00
C HIS A 289 41.46 34.05 -12.57
N LYS A 290 41.45 34.20 -13.89
CA LYS A 290 40.39 34.85 -14.65
C LYS A 290 39.92 33.88 -15.72
N LEU A 291 38.61 33.63 -15.81
CA LEU A 291 37.97 32.78 -16.79
C LEU A 291 36.91 33.54 -17.58
N THR A 292 36.63 33.05 -18.78
CA THR A 292 35.45 33.44 -19.56
C THR A 292 34.34 32.39 -19.38
N SER A 293 33.10 32.75 -19.70
CA SER A 293 31.99 31.82 -19.66
C SER A 293 32.17 30.67 -20.64
N GLU A 294 32.78 30.94 -21.80
CA GLU A 294 33.04 29.93 -22.85
C GLU A 294 34.05 28.89 -22.36
N GLU A 295 35.13 29.29 -21.70
CA GLU A 295 36.13 28.37 -21.13
C GLU A 295 35.49 27.44 -20.10
N VAL A 296 34.61 27.95 -19.24
CA VAL A 296 33.91 27.17 -18.23
C VAL A 296 32.92 26.20 -18.88
N LEU A 297 32.15 26.64 -19.89
CA LEU A 297 31.18 25.80 -20.60
C LEU A 297 31.87 24.67 -21.38
N GLU A 298 33.07 24.90 -21.94
CA GLU A 298 33.83 23.84 -22.63
C GLU A 298 34.27 22.74 -21.64
N VAL A 299 34.67 23.12 -20.41
CA VAL A 299 34.98 22.15 -19.34
C VAL A 299 33.74 21.35 -18.93
N LEU A 300 32.57 21.98 -18.88
CA LEU A 300 31.30 21.34 -18.47
C LEU A 300 30.70 20.46 -19.57
N LYS A 301 31.07 20.63 -20.83
CA LYS A 301 30.46 19.98 -21.97
C LYS A 301 30.36 18.43 -21.85
N PRO A 302 31.41 17.70 -21.46
CA PRO A 302 31.30 16.23 -21.31
C PRO A 302 30.26 15.81 -20.23
N VAL A 303 30.19 16.57 -19.14
CA VAL A 303 29.22 16.29 -18.06
C VAL A 303 27.81 16.62 -18.51
N LEU A 304 27.61 17.73 -19.22
CA LEU A 304 26.33 18.13 -19.82
C LEU A 304 25.84 17.10 -20.85
N ASP A 305 26.75 16.59 -21.69
CA ASP A 305 26.44 15.54 -22.67
C ASP A 305 25.98 14.25 -21.96
N HIS A 306 26.69 13.81 -20.92
CA HIS A 306 26.31 12.63 -20.14
C HIS A 306 24.97 12.83 -19.42
N MET A 307 24.78 13.96 -18.78
CA MET A 307 23.57 14.30 -18.05
C MET A 307 22.34 14.34 -18.97
N THR A 308 22.45 15.01 -20.13
CA THR A 308 21.35 15.11 -21.10
C THR A 308 21.05 13.77 -21.78
N GLU A 309 22.07 12.93 -22.01
CA GLU A 309 21.87 11.56 -22.49
C GLU A 309 21.08 10.73 -21.49
N SER A 310 21.52 10.71 -20.20
CA SER A 310 20.85 9.95 -19.14
C SER A 310 19.39 10.39 -18.93
N ILE A 311 19.13 11.72 -18.98
CA ILE A 311 17.75 12.25 -18.94
C ILE A 311 16.94 11.78 -20.15
N SER A 312 17.54 11.82 -21.36
CA SER A 312 16.87 11.38 -22.59
C SER A 312 16.50 9.89 -22.55
N GLU A 313 17.44 9.03 -22.09
CA GLU A 313 17.22 7.61 -21.91
C GLU A 313 16.08 7.35 -20.92
N LYS A 314 16.10 8.04 -19.78
CA LYS A 314 15.06 7.91 -18.76
C LYS A 314 13.68 8.38 -19.26
N ILE A 315 13.60 9.49 -19.99
CA ILE A 315 12.36 9.95 -20.63
C ILE A 315 11.83 8.88 -21.60
N LYS A 316 12.71 8.29 -22.43
CA LYS A 316 12.30 7.24 -23.38
C LYS A 316 11.83 5.98 -22.66
N GLU A 317 12.53 5.55 -21.61
CA GLU A 317 12.14 4.42 -20.75
C GLU A 317 10.71 4.65 -20.20
N LEU A 318 10.50 5.79 -19.54
CA LEU A 318 9.22 6.16 -18.93
C LEU A 318 8.08 6.35 -19.94
N ASN A 319 8.39 6.66 -21.19
CA ASN A 319 7.41 6.89 -22.26
C ASN A 319 7.26 5.68 -23.22
N GLY A 320 7.65 4.48 -22.77
CA GLY A 320 7.50 3.25 -23.57
C GLY A 320 8.35 3.24 -24.85
N GLY A 321 9.56 3.77 -24.80
CA GLY A 321 10.52 3.83 -25.90
C GLY A 321 10.25 4.92 -26.93
N LYS A 322 9.25 5.79 -26.72
CA LYS A 322 8.86 6.84 -27.66
C LYS A 322 9.29 8.22 -27.18
N PRO A 323 9.59 9.18 -28.08
CA PRO A 323 9.82 10.56 -27.69
C PRO A 323 8.54 11.20 -27.17
N VAL A 324 8.70 12.19 -26.29
CA VAL A 324 7.61 13.06 -25.83
C VAL A 324 7.34 14.21 -26.81
N SER A 325 6.17 14.86 -26.67
CA SER A 325 5.81 15.98 -27.53
C SER A 325 6.54 17.27 -27.18
N ALA A 326 6.85 17.48 -25.89
CA ALA A 326 7.58 18.62 -25.37
C ALA A 326 8.25 18.27 -24.04
N ILE A 327 9.25 19.06 -23.66
CA ILE A 327 9.93 18.95 -22.36
C ILE A 327 9.91 20.30 -21.68
N PHE A 328 9.44 20.32 -20.44
CA PHE A 328 9.52 21.49 -19.57
C PHE A 328 10.58 21.22 -18.51
N VAL A 329 11.55 22.11 -18.42
CA VAL A 329 12.64 22.02 -17.46
C VAL A 329 12.38 23.04 -16.35
N VAL A 330 12.51 22.62 -15.10
CA VAL A 330 12.44 23.49 -13.91
C VAL A 330 13.67 23.26 -13.04
N GLY A 331 13.77 23.95 -11.92
CA GLY A 331 14.90 23.83 -11.02
C GLY A 331 16.10 24.69 -11.40
N GLY A 332 17.13 24.63 -10.56
CA GLY A 332 18.33 25.46 -10.71
C GLY A 332 19.33 24.94 -11.73
N GLY A 333 19.46 23.61 -11.82
CA GLY A 333 20.44 22.93 -12.68
C GLY A 333 20.16 23.13 -14.18
N GLY A 334 18.88 23.31 -14.55
CA GLY A 334 18.49 23.55 -15.94
C GLY A 334 18.88 24.92 -16.53
N LYS A 335 19.39 25.85 -15.73
CA LYS A 335 19.77 27.21 -16.15
C LYS A 335 21.08 27.27 -16.92
N ILE A 336 21.86 26.21 -16.96
CA ILE A 336 23.14 26.19 -17.68
C ILE A 336 22.89 26.46 -19.17
N SER A 337 23.66 27.39 -19.73
CA SER A 337 23.54 27.77 -21.14
C SER A 337 23.75 26.57 -22.07
N GLY A 338 22.83 26.37 -23.01
CA GLY A 338 22.88 25.28 -23.98
C GLY A 338 22.23 23.96 -23.52
N PHE A 339 21.90 23.82 -22.23
CA PHE A 339 21.32 22.58 -21.68
C PHE A 339 20.03 22.15 -22.41
N THR A 340 19.07 23.04 -22.56
CA THR A 340 17.79 22.74 -23.24
C THR A 340 17.97 22.33 -24.68
N SER A 341 18.93 22.96 -25.39
CA SER A 341 19.24 22.60 -26.78
C SER A 341 19.89 21.22 -26.90
N LEU A 342 20.84 20.89 -26.00
CA LEU A 342 21.46 19.57 -25.94
C LEU A 342 20.42 18.49 -25.63
N LEU A 343 19.55 18.74 -24.67
CA LEU A 343 18.48 17.80 -24.31
C LEU A 343 17.52 17.55 -25.48
N ALA A 344 17.14 18.61 -26.19
CA ALA A 344 16.30 18.49 -27.40
C ALA A 344 16.94 17.62 -28.47
N ASP A 345 18.24 17.80 -28.72
CA ASP A 345 19.00 17.03 -29.70
C ASP A 345 19.09 15.54 -29.29
N LYS A 346 19.27 15.23 -27.97
CA LYS A 346 19.33 13.85 -27.44
C LYS A 346 17.98 13.14 -27.47
N VAL A 347 16.90 13.82 -27.16
CA VAL A 347 15.53 13.27 -27.22
C VAL A 347 15.01 13.22 -28.66
N MET A 348 15.67 13.92 -29.60
CA MET A 348 15.29 14.03 -31.03
C MET A 348 13.95 14.74 -31.23
N ILE A 349 13.73 15.86 -30.54
CA ILE A 349 12.58 16.76 -30.72
C ILE A 349 13.07 18.15 -31.09
N PRO A 350 12.22 18.98 -31.73
CA PRO A 350 12.54 20.37 -32.05
C PRO A 350 12.97 21.16 -30.80
N ARG A 351 14.03 21.98 -30.92
CA ARG A 351 14.59 22.75 -29.79
C ARG A 351 13.57 23.69 -29.14
N GLU A 352 12.66 24.24 -29.92
CA GLU A 352 11.56 25.07 -29.45
C GLU A 352 10.52 24.33 -28.58
N ARG A 353 10.59 23.00 -28.51
CA ARG A 353 9.74 22.17 -27.64
C ARG A 353 10.41 21.79 -26.31
N VAL A 354 11.61 22.27 -26.07
CA VAL A 354 12.30 22.12 -24.79
C VAL A 354 12.53 23.49 -24.19
N ALA A 355 11.88 23.80 -23.09
CA ALA A 355 11.92 25.11 -22.47
C ALA A 355 12.17 25.05 -20.97
N LEU A 356 13.06 25.92 -20.48
CA LEU A 356 13.19 26.21 -19.05
C LEU A 356 11.96 27.00 -18.62
N ARG A 357 11.26 26.53 -17.58
CA ARG A 357 10.05 27.13 -17.06
C ARG A 357 10.36 27.92 -15.77
N GLY A 358 9.87 29.14 -15.70
CA GLY A 358 10.11 30.03 -14.58
C GLY A 358 9.04 31.11 -14.46
N GLU A 359 9.37 32.37 -14.76
CA GLU A 359 8.44 33.49 -14.61
C GLU A 359 7.17 33.35 -15.45
N GLU A 360 7.24 32.80 -16.65
CA GLU A 360 6.14 32.69 -17.60
C GLU A 360 5.03 31.71 -17.13
N VAL A 361 5.36 30.75 -16.23
CA VAL A 361 4.36 29.84 -15.67
C VAL A 361 3.74 30.38 -14.38
N MET A 362 4.23 31.50 -13.86
CA MET A 362 3.75 32.14 -12.63
C MET A 362 2.67 33.21 -12.90
N GLY A 363 1.93 33.07 -14.00
CA GLY A 363 0.84 34.01 -14.34
C GLY A 363 -0.28 34.06 -13.29
N ASN A 364 -0.54 32.92 -12.64
CA ASN A 364 -1.53 32.81 -11.55
C ASN A 364 -0.90 32.94 -10.15
N VAL A 365 0.33 33.46 -10.07
CA VAL A 365 1.04 33.69 -8.79
C VAL A 365 1.30 35.19 -8.62
N GLU A 366 0.82 35.75 -7.53
CA GLU A 366 1.06 37.12 -7.10
C GLU A 366 2.00 37.13 -5.90
N PHE A 367 3.12 37.84 -6.01
CA PHE A 367 4.05 38.04 -4.90
C PHE A 367 3.69 39.33 -4.17
N LEU A 368 3.33 39.20 -2.90
CA LEU A 368 3.07 40.34 -2.02
C LEU A 368 4.38 40.92 -1.42
N ILE A 369 5.51 40.30 -1.72
CA ILE A 369 6.85 40.63 -1.23
C ILE A 369 7.49 41.63 -2.22
N GLN A 370 8.09 42.67 -1.71
CA GLN A 370 8.86 43.62 -2.53
C GLN A 370 10.11 42.92 -3.09
N ASP A 371 10.45 43.22 -4.36
CA ASP A 371 11.64 42.69 -5.06
C ASP A 371 11.72 41.16 -5.19
N ALA A 372 10.59 40.45 -5.13
CA ALA A 372 10.56 38.99 -5.35
C ALA A 372 11.00 38.65 -6.80
N LYS A 373 12.04 37.83 -6.93
CA LYS A 373 12.48 37.33 -8.24
C LYS A 373 11.67 36.09 -8.60
N LYS A 374 10.91 36.15 -9.68
CA LYS A 374 10.25 35.00 -10.28
C LYS A 374 11.28 34.16 -11.02
N ASP A 375 11.53 32.96 -10.51
CA ASP A 375 12.62 32.09 -10.95
C ASP A 375 12.19 30.65 -11.03
N SER A 376 12.83 29.85 -11.88
CA SER A 376 12.59 28.41 -12.01
C SER A 376 12.80 27.61 -10.71
N LEU A 377 13.65 28.11 -9.80
CA LEU A 377 13.85 27.58 -8.45
C LEU A 377 12.59 27.63 -7.57
N LEU A 378 11.65 28.52 -7.89
CA LEU A 378 10.45 28.71 -7.07
C LEU A 378 9.25 27.90 -7.55
N VAL A 379 9.39 27.20 -8.67
CA VAL A 379 8.30 26.43 -9.27
C VAL A 379 7.86 25.32 -8.30
N THR A 380 8.80 24.52 -7.84
CA THR A 380 8.52 23.40 -6.91
C THR A 380 8.03 23.87 -5.54
N PRO A 381 8.67 24.84 -4.85
CA PRO A 381 8.17 25.35 -3.56
C PRO A 381 6.76 25.97 -3.62
N ILE A 382 6.45 26.71 -4.67
CA ILE A 382 5.09 27.26 -4.88
C ILE A 382 4.11 26.12 -5.23
N GLY A 383 4.56 25.18 -6.06
CA GLY A 383 3.79 23.99 -6.42
C GLY A 383 3.38 23.16 -5.21
N ILE A 384 4.25 23.01 -4.21
CA ILE A 384 3.95 22.35 -2.94
C ILE A 384 2.74 23.03 -2.26
N CYS A 385 2.77 24.38 -2.18
CA CYS A 385 1.65 25.12 -1.61
C CYS A 385 0.35 24.96 -2.43
N MET A 386 0.46 25.01 -3.76
CA MET A 386 -0.71 24.87 -4.64
C MET A 386 -1.31 23.47 -4.60
N ASN A 387 -0.44 22.45 -4.49
CA ASN A 387 -0.86 21.06 -4.38
C ASN A 387 -1.78 20.82 -3.19
N PHE A 388 -1.53 21.49 -2.06
CA PHE A 388 -2.38 21.42 -0.88
C PHE A 388 -3.84 21.81 -1.15
N TYR A 389 -4.08 22.74 -2.08
CA TYR A 389 -5.44 23.14 -2.45
C TYR A 389 -6.06 22.27 -3.54
N ASN A 390 -5.24 21.66 -4.40
CA ASN A 390 -5.72 20.86 -5.53
C ASN A 390 -5.94 19.39 -5.14
N GLU A 391 -5.07 18.87 -4.31
CA GLU A 391 -5.22 17.57 -3.70
C GLU A 391 -5.66 17.82 -2.26
N ARG A 392 -6.82 17.34 -1.87
CA ARG A 392 -7.26 17.32 -0.46
C ARG A 392 -6.44 16.30 0.34
N ASN A 393 -5.15 16.38 0.22
CA ASN A 393 -4.17 15.41 0.67
C ASN A 393 -3.54 15.87 1.97
N SER A 394 -4.34 16.08 3.00
CA SER A 394 -3.81 16.17 4.34
C SER A 394 -3.53 14.75 4.88
N PHE A 395 -2.38 14.56 5.50
CA PHE A 395 -2.15 13.37 6.31
C PHE A 395 -2.68 13.63 7.71
N ILE A 396 -3.42 12.66 8.24
CA ILE A 396 -3.70 12.61 9.66
C ILE A 396 -2.82 11.56 10.34
N PHE A 397 -2.53 11.79 11.59
CA PHE A 397 -1.95 10.78 12.46
C PHE A 397 -3.02 10.29 13.42
N VAL A 398 -3.15 8.97 13.49
CA VAL A 398 -3.99 8.31 14.48
C VAL A 398 -3.12 7.33 15.27
N TYR A 399 -3.63 6.86 16.39
CA TYR A 399 -2.94 5.85 17.19
C TYR A 399 -3.75 4.56 17.13
N VAL A 400 -3.20 3.51 16.55
CA VAL A 400 -3.80 2.17 16.52
C VAL A 400 -3.01 1.30 17.49
N ASN A 401 -3.67 0.78 18.52
CA ASN A 401 -3.02 -0.03 19.57
C ASN A 401 -1.78 0.62 20.19
N ASN A 402 -1.80 1.96 20.36
CA ASN A 402 -0.73 2.84 20.81
C ASN A 402 0.43 3.05 19.79
N GLU A 403 0.40 2.47 18.62
CA GLU A 403 1.32 2.78 17.54
C GLU A 403 0.78 3.98 16.74
N ARG A 404 1.67 4.91 16.42
CA ARG A 404 1.32 6.10 15.63
C ARG A 404 1.29 5.75 14.17
N ILE A 405 0.11 5.75 13.59
CA ILE A 405 -0.14 5.46 12.18
C ILE A 405 -0.40 6.76 11.43
N LYS A 406 0.20 6.88 10.27
CA LYS A 406 0.01 8.00 9.37
C LYS A 406 -0.94 7.57 8.26
N LEU A 407 -1.99 8.35 8.07
CA LEU A 407 -2.99 8.13 7.05
C LEU A 407 -3.09 9.34 6.14
N TYR A 408 -3.39 9.07 4.90
CA TYR A 408 -3.71 10.06 3.90
C TYR A 408 -5.16 10.54 4.09
N ASP A 409 -5.35 11.80 4.44
CA ASP A 409 -6.69 12.33 4.71
C ASP A 409 -7.41 12.72 3.41
N ASN A 410 -8.47 12.00 3.13
CA ASN A 410 -9.38 12.25 2.01
C ASN A 410 -10.75 12.77 2.49
N ASP A 411 -10.83 13.31 3.70
CA ASP A 411 -12.07 13.72 4.41
C ASP A 411 -13.06 12.57 4.69
N LYS A 412 -12.67 11.31 4.45
CA LYS A 412 -13.54 10.12 4.59
C LYS A 412 -12.83 8.95 5.25
N LEU A 413 -11.73 9.21 5.93
CA LEU A 413 -10.98 8.16 6.61
C LEU A 413 -11.81 7.48 7.69
N THR A 414 -11.67 6.16 7.76
CA THR A 414 -12.38 5.30 8.69
C THR A 414 -11.39 4.48 9.53
N VAL A 415 -11.89 3.85 10.57
CA VAL A 415 -11.11 2.89 11.36
C VAL A 415 -10.53 1.77 10.49
N MET A 416 -11.22 1.38 9.40
CA MET A 416 -10.73 0.37 8.46
C MET A 416 -9.43 0.81 7.80
N ASP A 417 -9.36 2.07 7.35
CA ASP A 417 -8.16 2.63 6.71
C ASP A 417 -6.97 2.63 7.69
N ALA A 418 -7.24 2.98 8.95
CA ALA A 418 -6.23 2.95 10.00
C ALA A 418 -5.76 1.54 10.33
N ALA A 419 -6.67 0.57 10.36
CA ALA A 419 -6.34 -0.82 10.63
C ALA A 419 -5.48 -1.44 9.51
N LEU A 420 -5.82 -1.18 8.25
CA LEU A 420 -5.05 -1.65 7.10
C LEU A 420 -3.65 -1.04 7.07
N GLN A 421 -3.52 0.25 7.36
CA GLN A 421 -2.21 0.93 7.40
C GLN A 421 -1.36 0.49 8.60
N ALA A 422 -2.01 -0.05 9.66
CA ALA A 422 -1.34 -0.65 10.82
C ALA A 422 -0.98 -2.13 10.61
N ASP A 423 -1.01 -2.65 9.37
CA ASP A 423 -0.76 -4.05 9.00
C ASP A 423 -1.70 -5.05 9.71
N ILE A 424 -2.86 -4.62 10.20
CA ILE A 424 -3.87 -5.52 10.75
C ILE A 424 -4.58 -6.21 9.59
N SER A 425 -4.38 -7.51 9.47
CA SER A 425 -4.93 -8.28 8.37
C SER A 425 -6.47 -8.32 8.39
N ASN A 426 -7.09 -8.42 7.24
CA ASN A 426 -8.55 -8.63 7.13
C ASN A 426 -9.01 -9.87 7.92
N SER A 427 -8.18 -10.89 8.02
CA SER A 427 -8.46 -12.09 8.80
C SER A 427 -8.51 -11.82 10.31
N SER A 428 -7.79 -10.79 10.80
CA SER A 428 -7.84 -10.36 12.21
C SER A 428 -9.01 -9.42 12.50
N LEU A 429 -9.62 -8.82 11.49
CA LEU A 429 -10.75 -7.90 11.65
C LEU A 429 -12.11 -8.61 11.61
N PHE A 430 -12.21 -9.69 10.84
CA PHE A 430 -13.45 -10.43 10.66
C PHE A 430 -13.38 -11.82 11.28
N PRO A 431 -14.45 -12.27 11.99
CA PRO A 431 -14.46 -13.56 12.64
C PRO A 431 -14.33 -14.68 11.62
N GLN A 432 -13.39 -15.55 11.85
CA GLN A 432 -13.22 -16.73 11.02
C GLN A 432 -14.01 -17.92 11.57
N ARG A 433 -14.46 -18.78 10.69
CA ARG A 433 -15.04 -20.05 11.09
C ARG A 433 -13.92 -21.03 11.43
N GLY A 434 -14.19 -21.88 12.44
CA GLY A 434 -13.40 -23.08 12.67
C GLY A 434 -13.48 -24.01 11.46
N LYS A 435 -12.60 -24.98 11.41
CA LYS A 435 -12.52 -25.94 10.31
C LYS A 435 -13.82 -26.71 10.18
N ASP A 436 -14.28 -26.90 8.95
CA ASP A 436 -15.38 -27.79 8.63
C ASP A 436 -14.91 -29.24 8.77
N LEU A 437 -15.83 -30.14 9.17
CA LEU A 437 -15.61 -31.56 9.27
C LEU A 437 -16.32 -32.26 8.10
N ASN A 438 -15.55 -32.88 7.22
CA ASN A 438 -16.06 -33.61 6.06
C ASN A 438 -15.94 -35.10 6.29
N PHE A 439 -17.04 -35.84 6.12
CA PHE A 439 -17.11 -37.30 6.27
C PHE A 439 -18.19 -37.88 5.36
N ARG A 440 -18.28 -39.18 5.32
CA ARG A 440 -19.30 -39.87 4.54
C ARG A 440 -20.20 -40.71 5.44
N VAL A 441 -21.50 -40.67 5.16
CA VAL A 441 -22.51 -41.52 5.83
C VAL A 441 -23.24 -42.30 4.78
N ASN A 442 -23.16 -43.63 4.87
CA ASN A 442 -23.77 -44.58 3.89
C ASN A 442 -23.42 -44.19 2.44
N GLY A 443 -22.14 -43.81 2.18
CA GLY A 443 -21.64 -43.41 0.87
C GLY A 443 -21.96 -41.97 0.43
N LYS A 444 -22.75 -41.21 1.22
CA LYS A 444 -23.08 -39.80 0.93
C LYS A 444 -22.19 -38.86 1.72
N THR A 445 -21.61 -37.89 1.05
CA THR A 445 -20.80 -36.85 1.72
C THR A 445 -21.66 -35.99 2.63
N ARG A 446 -21.13 -35.70 3.81
CA ARG A 446 -21.68 -34.79 4.83
C ARG A 446 -20.64 -33.79 5.21
N VAL A 447 -21.09 -32.57 5.51
CA VAL A 447 -20.23 -31.47 6.00
C VAL A 447 -20.89 -30.91 7.24
N VAL A 448 -20.17 -30.90 8.33
CA VAL A 448 -20.53 -30.16 9.53
C VAL A 448 -19.64 -28.95 9.58
N ARG A 449 -20.24 -27.76 9.61
CA ARG A 449 -19.48 -26.50 9.57
C ARG A 449 -19.00 -26.11 10.95
N GLY A 450 -17.75 -25.63 11.00
CA GLY A 450 -17.24 -25.00 12.21
C GLY A 450 -18.06 -23.77 12.60
N THR A 451 -18.02 -23.39 13.84
CA THR A 451 -18.73 -22.21 14.32
C THR A 451 -17.94 -20.94 14.04
N ALA A 452 -18.62 -19.80 13.91
CA ALA A 452 -17.95 -18.51 13.74
C ALA A 452 -17.27 -18.11 15.05
N GLY A 453 -16.10 -17.49 14.94
CA GLY A 453 -15.42 -16.83 16.06
C GLY A 453 -16.11 -15.53 16.48
N GLU A 454 -15.53 -14.87 17.45
CA GLU A 454 -15.96 -13.53 17.88
C GLU A 454 -15.38 -12.48 16.93
N GLY A 455 -16.18 -11.44 16.60
CA GLY A 455 -15.73 -10.30 15.81
C GLY A 455 -14.66 -9.48 16.54
N ALA A 456 -13.89 -8.70 15.79
CA ALA A 456 -12.95 -7.76 16.37
C ALA A 456 -13.71 -6.74 17.25
N VAL A 457 -13.12 -6.41 18.40
CA VAL A 457 -13.63 -5.35 19.27
C VAL A 457 -12.89 -4.07 18.95
N ILE A 458 -13.60 -3.06 18.51
CA ILE A 458 -13.06 -1.78 18.10
C ILE A 458 -13.53 -0.70 19.04
N LEU A 459 -12.59 0.07 19.58
CA LEU A 459 -12.86 1.22 20.41
C LEU A 459 -12.20 2.47 19.81
N LEU A 460 -12.96 3.53 19.60
CA LEU A 460 -12.48 4.86 19.25
C LEU A 460 -12.64 5.77 20.46
N GLU A 461 -11.56 6.36 20.94
CA GLU A 461 -11.55 7.18 22.17
C GLU A 461 -12.25 6.50 23.35
N LYS A 462 -12.09 5.17 23.50
CA LYS A 462 -12.71 4.29 24.51
C LYS A 462 -14.21 4.01 24.31
N ASN A 463 -14.83 4.52 23.27
CA ASN A 463 -16.21 4.21 22.92
C ASN A 463 -16.25 3.11 21.87
N GLU A 464 -17.28 2.28 21.89
CA GLU A 464 -17.48 1.27 20.84
C GLU A 464 -17.62 1.94 19.49
N ALA A 465 -16.91 1.40 18.52
CA ALA A 465 -16.86 1.87 17.14
C ALA A 465 -16.95 0.70 16.15
N SER A 466 -17.18 1.02 14.90
CA SER A 466 -17.16 0.08 13.79
C SER A 466 -15.98 0.36 12.86
N LEU A 467 -15.68 -0.56 11.97
CA LEU A 467 -14.69 -0.35 10.91
C LEU A 467 -15.00 0.85 10.01
N GLN A 468 -16.27 1.22 9.88
CA GLN A 468 -16.72 2.36 9.07
C GLN A 468 -16.83 3.66 9.85
N THR A 469 -16.48 3.67 11.14
CA THR A 469 -16.51 4.88 11.95
C THR A 469 -15.49 5.88 11.44
N PRO A 470 -15.88 7.13 11.11
CA PRO A 470 -14.95 8.16 10.67
C PRO A 470 -13.89 8.44 11.75
N ILE A 471 -12.69 8.74 11.29
CA ILE A 471 -11.56 9.06 12.17
C ILE A 471 -10.96 10.42 11.81
N HIS A 472 -10.36 11.06 12.79
CA HIS A 472 -9.80 12.39 12.70
C HIS A 472 -8.38 12.43 13.27
N GLN A 473 -7.72 13.56 13.09
CA GLN A 473 -6.38 13.81 13.60
C GLN A 473 -6.26 13.50 15.11
N ASN A 474 -5.26 12.71 15.47
CA ASN A 474 -4.91 12.25 16.83
C ASN A 474 -5.89 11.29 17.51
N ASP A 475 -6.87 10.75 16.79
CA ASP A 475 -7.76 9.73 17.32
C ASP A 475 -6.99 8.49 17.79
N ARG A 476 -7.49 7.91 18.89
CA ARG A 476 -6.94 6.70 19.49
C ARG A 476 -7.87 5.53 19.26
N ILE A 477 -7.42 4.61 18.46
CA ILE A 477 -8.14 3.41 18.04
C ILE A 477 -7.54 2.22 18.78
N PHE A 478 -8.36 1.47 19.47
CA PHE A 478 -7.97 0.21 20.04
C PHE A 478 -8.71 -0.91 19.31
N ILE A 479 -7.96 -1.84 18.71
CA ILE A 479 -8.48 -2.99 17.99
C ILE A 479 -7.99 -4.25 18.68
N LYS A 480 -8.94 -5.01 19.27
CA LYS A 480 -8.72 -6.37 19.69
C LYS A 480 -9.13 -7.27 18.53
N GLU A 481 -8.22 -8.08 18.06
CA GLU A 481 -8.44 -8.94 16.91
C GLU A 481 -9.62 -9.90 17.10
N SER A 482 -10.24 -10.25 15.99
CA SER A 482 -11.25 -11.30 15.93
C SER A 482 -10.65 -12.67 16.25
N THR A 483 -11.48 -13.62 16.57
CA THR A 483 -11.05 -14.97 16.88
C THR A 483 -11.47 -15.96 15.78
N VAL A 484 -10.76 -17.06 15.71
CA VAL A 484 -11.22 -18.23 14.96
C VAL A 484 -12.17 -19.01 15.85
N GLY A 485 -13.33 -19.35 15.33
CA GLY A 485 -14.31 -20.16 16.05
C GLY A 485 -13.84 -21.60 16.24
N PRO A 486 -14.52 -22.34 17.14
CA PRO A 486 -14.26 -23.75 17.32
C PRO A 486 -14.45 -24.56 16.04
N ASP A 487 -13.57 -25.53 15.84
CA ASP A 487 -13.70 -26.50 14.76
C ASP A 487 -14.99 -27.32 14.92
N ALA A 488 -15.49 -27.83 13.81
CA ALA A 488 -16.67 -28.65 13.82
C ALA A 488 -16.43 -29.96 14.57
N VAL A 489 -17.29 -30.25 15.55
CA VAL A 489 -17.29 -31.50 16.27
C VAL A 489 -18.65 -32.18 16.06
N CYS A 490 -18.64 -33.45 15.68
CA CYS A 490 -19.83 -34.23 15.49
C CYS A 490 -19.66 -35.65 16.06
N PHE A 491 -20.69 -36.14 16.74
CA PHE A 491 -20.73 -37.49 17.24
C PHE A 491 -21.72 -38.32 16.43
N ILE A 492 -21.49 -39.61 16.32
CA ILE A 492 -22.38 -40.51 15.58
C ILE A 492 -23.84 -40.41 16.07
N GLU A 493 -24.05 -40.30 17.39
CA GLU A 493 -25.40 -40.16 17.98
C GLU A 493 -26.17 -38.90 17.55
N LYS A 494 -25.48 -37.88 17.02
CA LYS A 494 -26.08 -36.62 16.51
C LYS A 494 -26.51 -36.72 15.06
N LEU A 495 -26.17 -37.81 14.38
CA LEU A 495 -26.56 -38.00 12.99
C LEU A 495 -28.03 -38.41 12.89
N PRO A 496 -28.82 -37.84 11.96
CA PRO A 496 -30.23 -38.17 11.79
C PRO A 496 -30.50 -39.66 11.48
N GLU A 497 -29.51 -40.31 10.91
CA GLU A 497 -29.57 -41.72 10.54
C GLU A 497 -29.28 -42.67 11.70
N TYR A 498 -28.81 -42.15 12.84
CA TYR A 498 -28.48 -42.97 14.01
C TYR A 498 -29.75 -43.29 14.82
N GLU A 499 -30.04 -44.57 14.94
CA GLU A 499 -31.05 -45.09 15.87
C GLU A 499 -30.32 -45.70 17.07
N GLY A 500 -30.58 -45.22 18.26
CA GLY A 500 -29.81 -45.54 19.47
C GLY A 500 -29.81 -47.00 19.89
N SER A 501 -30.77 -47.80 19.48
CA SER A 501 -30.86 -49.19 19.91
C SER A 501 -31.51 -50.11 18.86
N ILE A 502 -31.18 -51.39 18.96
CA ILE A 502 -31.79 -52.47 18.21
C ILE A 502 -32.28 -53.54 19.22
N SER A 503 -33.44 -54.08 19.01
CA SER A 503 -34.03 -55.08 19.91
C SER A 503 -34.21 -56.42 19.20
N PHE A 504 -33.89 -57.52 19.89
CA PHE A 504 -34.16 -58.85 19.47
C PHE A 504 -34.67 -59.68 20.65
N VAL A 505 -35.20 -60.84 20.37
CA VAL A 505 -35.66 -61.77 21.39
C VAL A 505 -34.60 -62.86 21.58
N VAL A 506 -34.08 -63.02 22.77
CA VAL A 506 -33.08 -64.05 23.09
C VAL A 506 -33.62 -64.94 24.16
N ASN A 507 -33.75 -66.22 23.87
CA ASN A 507 -34.35 -67.22 24.77
C ASN A 507 -35.70 -66.74 25.39
N GLU A 508 -36.60 -66.24 24.52
CA GLU A 508 -37.92 -65.71 24.85
C GLU A 508 -37.94 -64.39 25.60
N LYS A 509 -36.79 -63.79 25.87
CA LYS A 509 -36.69 -62.49 26.52
C LYS A 509 -36.31 -61.42 25.50
N LYS A 510 -37.00 -60.28 25.51
CA LYS A 510 -36.63 -59.12 24.69
C LYS A 510 -35.39 -58.51 25.26
N ILE A 511 -34.35 -58.41 24.45
CA ILE A 511 -33.06 -57.76 24.74
C ILE A 511 -32.93 -56.52 23.84
N THR A 512 -32.52 -55.42 24.39
CA THR A 512 -32.23 -54.21 23.66
C THR A 512 -30.74 -53.89 23.79
N CYS A 513 -30.07 -53.85 22.66
CA CYS A 513 -28.64 -53.57 22.58
C CYS A 513 -28.41 -52.16 22.01
N PRO A 514 -27.34 -51.45 22.37
CA PRO A 514 -26.96 -50.22 21.69
C PRO A 514 -26.67 -50.50 20.22
N LYS A 515 -27.06 -49.59 19.35
CA LYS A 515 -26.73 -49.67 17.93
C LYS A 515 -25.33 -49.15 17.69
N PHE A 516 -24.55 -49.86 16.93
CA PHE A 516 -23.20 -49.46 16.54
C PHE A 516 -23.18 -49.04 15.06
N ALA A 517 -22.25 -48.17 14.72
CA ALA A 517 -21.91 -47.88 13.36
C ALA A 517 -20.54 -48.48 13.03
N GLN A 518 -20.31 -48.75 11.77
CA GLN A 518 -19.01 -49.15 11.28
C GLN A 518 -18.31 -47.87 10.76
N VAL A 519 -17.20 -47.51 11.38
CA VAL A 519 -16.37 -46.38 10.94
C VAL A 519 -15.07 -46.94 10.39
N ASN A 520 -14.79 -46.67 9.12
CA ASN A 520 -13.59 -47.17 8.43
C ASN A 520 -13.39 -48.70 8.61
N GLY A 521 -14.47 -49.44 8.66
CA GLY A 521 -14.44 -50.89 8.84
C GLY A 521 -14.39 -51.39 10.29
N LYS A 522 -14.34 -50.52 11.29
CA LYS A 522 -14.37 -50.87 12.73
C LYS A 522 -15.70 -50.49 13.36
N LEU A 523 -16.18 -51.29 14.30
CA LEU A 523 -17.39 -50.97 15.04
C LEU A 523 -17.10 -49.89 16.08
N GLU A 524 -17.92 -48.84 16.02
CA GLU A 524 -17.85 -47.74 16.94
C GLU A 524 -19.23 -47.43 17.54
N SER A 525 -19.23 -46.89 18.76
CA SER A 525 -20.47 -46.52 19.45
C SER A 525 -21.00 -45.16 18.99
N GLY A 526 -22.23 -44.81 19.41
CA GLY A 526 -22.80 -43.49 19.18
C GLY A 526 -21.97 -42.33 19.74
N TYR A 527 -21.14 -42.59 20.74
CA TYR A 527 -20.24 -41.59 21.37
C TYR A 527 -18.93 -41.37 20.61
N TYR A 528 -18.73 -42.07 19.51
CA TYR A 528 -17.54 -41.86 18.69
C TYR A 528 -17.55 -40.43 18.09
N GLU A 529 -16.48 -39.71 18.29
CA GLU A 529 -16.24 -38.39 17.68
C GLU A 529 -15.73 -38.59 16.26
N ILE A 530 -16.54 -38.19 15.31
CA ILE A 530 -16.28 -38.35 13.88
C ILE A 530 -15.06 -37.52 13.49
N GLN A 531 -14.14 -38.13 12.76
CA GLN A 531 -12.93 -37.49 12.26
C GLN A 531 -13.05 -37.13 10.78
N GLU A 532 -12.15 -36.24 10.32
CA GLU A 532 -12.08 -35.84 8.91
C GLU A 532 -11.90 -37.06 8.00
N SER A 533 -12.71 -37.12 6.96
CA SER A 533 -12.75 -38.21 5.96
C SER A 533 -13.23 -39.57 6.46
N ASP A 534 -13.86 -39.67 7.64
CA ASP A 534 -14.45 -40.91 8.11
C ASP A 534 -15.53 -41.42 7.16
N GLU A 535 -15.56 -42.73 6.96
CA GLU A 535 -16.59 -43.42 6.22
C GLU A 535 -17.46 -44.23 7.18
N ILE A 536 -18.68 -43.74 7.43
CA ILE A 536 -19.62 -44.28 8.42
C ILE A 536 -20.70 -45.08 7.71
N GLN A 537 -20.89 -46.33 8.15
CA GLN A 537 -21.99 -47.19 7.70
C GLN A 537 -22.81 -47.61 8.90
N PHE A 538 -24.10 -47.35 8.87
CA PHE A 538 -25.03 -47.82 9.90
C PHE A 538 -25.43 -49.26 9.62
N LEU A 539 -25.12 -50.11 10.59
CA LEU A 539 -25.47 -51.53 10.53
C LEU A 539 -26.81 -51.74 11.20
N ASN A 540 -27.77 -52.28 10.43
CA ASN A 540 -29.11 -52.64 10.95
C ASN A 540 -29.18 -54.09 11.45
N TYR A 541 -28.05 -54.66 11.81
CA TYR A 541 -27.93 -56.03 12.29
C TYR A 541 -26.75 -56.16 13.26
N TYR A 542 -26.81 -57.22 14.07
CA TYR A 542 -25.66 -57.78 14.79
C TYR A 542 -25.31 -59.13 14.17
N THR A 543 -24.07 -59.58 14.28
CA THR A 543 -23.77 -60.99 14.09
C THR A 543 -24.14 -61.76 15.34
N VAL A 544 -24.43 -63.08 15.20
CA VAL A 544 -24.68 -63.92 16.33
C VAL A 544 -23.58 -63.88 17.36
N GLU A 545 -22.33 -63.90 16.92
CA GLU A 545 -21.16 -63.76 17.77
C GLU A 545 -21.18 -62.44 18.59
N GLN A 546 -21.52 -61.32 17.96
CA GLN A 546 -21.63 -60.02 18.63
C GLN A 546 -22.75 -59.99 19.67
N VAL A 547 -23.89 -60.65 19.39
CA VAL A 547 -24.97 -60.76 20.37
C VAL A 547 -24.55 -61.64 21.56
N MET A 548 -23.78 -62.70 21.32
CA MET A 548 -23.23 -63.56 22.38
C MET A 548 -22.25 -62.83 23.23
N GLN A 549 -21.31 -62.10 22.62
CA GLN A 549 -20.35 -61.25 23.34
C GLN A 549 -21.05 -60.18 24.19
N PHE A 550 -22.07 -59.51 23.64
CA PHE A 550 -22.84 -58.51 24.37
C PHE A 550 -23.57 -59.07 25.59
N LEU A 551 -24.00 -60.33 25.51
CA LEU A 551 -24.73 -61.04 26.58
C LEU A 551 -23.81 -61.86 27.49
N ASP A 552 -22.51 -61.84 27.26
CA ASP A 552 -21.51 -62.63 27.97
C ASP A 552 -21.85 -64.14 27.95
N ILE A 553 -22.27 -64.66 26.77
CA ILE A 553 -22.59 -66.04 26.53
C ILE A 553 -21.37 -66.73 25.95
N ASP A 554 -20.93 -67.82 26.64
CA ASP A 554 -19.82 -68.66 26.18
C ASP A 554 -20.19 -69.44 24.91
N THR A 555 -19.26 -69.51 23.95
CA THR A 555 -19.44 -70.17 22.65
C THR A 555 -19.31 -71.70 22.72
N GLU A 556 -18.84 -72.27 23.83
CA GLU A 556 -18.60 -73.71 23.94
C GLU A 556 -19.89 -74.50 24.15
N MET A 557 -20.13 -75.51 23.28
CA MET A 557 -21.19 -76.44 23.34
C MET A 557 -22.66 -75.90 23.28
N LEU A 558 -22.88 -74.96 22.34
CA LEU A 558 -24.23 -74.44 22.08
C LEU A 558 -24.68 -74.71 20.65
N LYS A 559 -25.94 -75.15 20.47
CA LYS A 559 -26.66 -75.01 19.19
C LYS A 559 -27.38 -73.69 19.19
N ILE A 560 -27.13 -72.92 18.12
CA ILE A 560 -27.65 -71.59 17.97
C ILE A 560 -28.73 -71.59 16.88
N TYR A 561 -29.90 -71.02 17.19
CA TYR A 561 -30.97 -70.86 16.21
C TYR A 561 -31.31 -69.34 16.07
N VAL A 562 -31.44 -68.93 14.83
CA VAL A 562 -31.97 -67.61 14.48
C VAL A 562 -33.27 -67.80 13.73
N ASN A 563 -34.38 -67.26 14.25
CA ASN A 563 -35.74 -67.50 13.72
C ASN A 563 -36.04 -68.96 13.44
N ASN A 564 -35.71 -69.83 14.39
CA ASN A 564 -35.88 -71.30 14.34
C ASN A 564 -35.07 -72.03 13.25
N ARG A 565 -34.02 -71.41 12.70
CA ARG A 565 -33.05 -72.02 11.79
C ARG A 565 -31.72 -72.14 12.47
N LEU A 566 -31.01 -73.23 12.29
CA LEU A 566 -29.64 -73.37 12.75
C LEU A 566 -28.81 -72.30 12.16
N ALA A 567 -27.99 -71.62 12.99
CA ALA A 567 -27.24 -70.48 12.62
C ALA A 567 -25.77 -70.63 12.98
N GLU A 568 -24.90 -69.95 12.19
CA GLU A 568 -23.46 -69.79 12.44
C GLU A 568 -23.19 -68.51 13.17
N LEU A 569 -22.00 -68.39 13.78
CA LEU A 569 -21.55 -67.16 14.49
C LEU A 569 -21.55 -65.91 13.64
N THR A 570 -21.39 -66.06 12.34
CA THR A 570 -21.37 -64.98 11.34
C THR A 570 -22.73 -64.53 10.83
N ASP A 571 -23.81 -65.29 11.18
CA ASP A 571 -25.17 -65.00 10.72
C ASP A 571 -25.67 -63.66 11.29
N ARG A 572 -26.44 -62.94 10.48
CA ARG A 572 -26.95 -61.61 10.80
C ARG A 572 -28.29 -61.66 11.53
N VAL A 573 -28.35 -60.97 12.63
CA VAL A 573 -29.54 -60.83 13.47
C VAL A 573 -30.04 -59.36 13.30
N TYR A 574 -31.24 -59.25 12.73
CA TYR A 574 -31.91 -57.98 12.51
C TYR A 574 -32.91 -57.65 13.63
N GLU A 575 -33.46 -56.44 13.60
CA GLU A 575 -34.52 -56.00 14.52
C GLU A 575 -35.63 -56.99 14.60
N ASN A 576 -36.08 -57.32 15.85
CA ASN A 576 -37.11 -58.27 16.18
C ASN A 576 -36.83 -59.76 15.82
N PHE A 577 -35.62 -60.13 15.46
CA PHE A 577 -35.24 -61.52 15.26
C PHE A 577 -35.26 -62.29 16.60
N SER A 578 -35.50 -63.57 16.53
CA SER A 578 -35.50 -64.51 17.68
C SER A 578 -34.24 -65.36 17.64
N LEU A 579 -33.47 -65.31 18.73
CA LEU A 579 -32.26 -66.12 18.96
C LEU A 579 -32.59 -67.13 20.07
N LYS A 580 -32.22 -68.37 19.84
CA LYS A 580 -32.36 -69.44 20.85
C LYS A 580 -31.01 -70.13 20.99
N PHE A 581 -30.48 -70.14 22.22
CA PHE A 581 -29.27 -70.86 22.57
C PHE A 581 -29.63 -72.11 23.36
N GLU A 582 -29.36 -73.29 22.80
CA GLU A 582 -29.59 -74.55 23.43
C GLU A 582 -28.26 -75.21 23.79
N LYS A 583 -28.09 -75.57 25.08
CA LYS A 583 -26.89 -76.30 25.49
C LYS A 583 -26.95 -77.70 24.92
N LEU A 584 -25.86 -78.16 24.31
CA LEU A 584 -25.68 -79.58 23.95
C LEU A 584 -25.56 -80.37 25.25
N THR A 585 -26.66 -80.96 25.68
CA THR A 585 -26.67 -81.90 26.78
C THR A 585 -26.34 -83.28 26.23
N GLY A 586 -25.07 -83.61 26.08
CA GLY A 586 -24.60 -84.92 25.66
C GLY A 586 -23.13 -85.14 26.01
N THR A 587 -22.79 -86.26 26.53
CA THR A 587 -21.42 -86.72 26.69
C THR A 587 -20.80 -86.89 25.28
N TYR A 588 -19.48 -86.73 25.12
CA TYR A 588 -18.72 -86.91 23.87
C TYR A 588 -18.98 -88.19 23.10
N ALA A 589 -19.72 -89.18 23.72
CA ALA A 589 -20.11 -90.44 23.15
C ALA A 589 -21.38 -90.38 22.25
N ASP A 590 -22.27 -89.39 22.49
CA ASP A 590 -23.52 -89.25 21.76
C ASP A 590 -23.39 -88.48 20.44
N LEU A 591 -22.25 -87.83 20.21
CA LEU A 591 -21.98 -87.07 19.01
C LEU A 591 -21.42 -87.87 17.83
N ILE A 592 -21.06 -89.15 18.06
CA ILE A 592 -20.50 -90.02 17.01
C ILE A 592 -21.58 -90.83 16.31
N GLU A 593 -22.80 -90.89 16.87
CA GLU A 593 -23.91 -91.67 16.26
C GLU A 593 -24.80 -90.88 15.29
N GLU A 594 -24.68 -89.53 15.20
CA GLU A 594 -25.47 -88.73 14.23
C GLU A 594 -24.73 -88.45 12.88
N GLU A 595 -23.47 -88.85 12.70
CA GLU A 595 -22.70 -88.74 11.43
C GLU A 595 -22.50 -90.10 10.72
N SER A 596 -23.25 -91.17 11.04
CA SER A 596 -23.19 -92.44 10.34
C SER A 596 -24.41 -92.70 9.50
#